data_f0fb56697b3d1ea96e1564728b43def0
#
_entry.id   f0fb56697b3d1ea96e1564728b43def0
#
_cell.length_a   1.000
_cell.length_b   1.000
_cell.length_c   1.000
_cell.angle_alpha   90.00
_cell.angle_beta   90.00
_cell.angle_gamma   90.00
#
_symmetry.space_group_name_H-M   'P 1'
#
loop_
_entity.id
_entity.type
_entity.pdbx_description
1 polymer ?
#
loop_
_entity_poly.entity_id
_entity_poly.type
_entity_poly.pdbx_seq_one_letter_code
_entity_poly.pdbx_strand_id
1 'polypeptide(L)'
;TDAKPAAAAAQVTTVKQAQSAADDTPVVLEGVITKRIGGEHYEFKDATGSIQVEIDNDDWPAGASVSENTKVRLTGEVDHHKMKATDIDVDRVEVLQ
;
A
#
# COMPACT_ATOMS: atom_id res chain seq x y z
N THR A 1 -6.12 -17.88 -10.71
CA THR A 1 -6.27 -17.80 -10.65
C THR A 1 -6.35 -17.53 -10.77
N ASP A 2 -6.14 -17.41 -10.66
CA ASP A 2 -6.24 -17.08 -10.72
C ASP A 2 -6.33 -16.56 -10.76
N ALA A 3 -6.20 -16.40 -10.77
CA ALA A 3 -6.33 -15.78 -10.77
C ALA A 3 -6.17 -15.10 -10.53
N LYS A 4 -5.81 -14.98 -10.54
CA LYS A 4 -5.67 -14.34 -10.13
C LYS A 4 -6.01 -13.41 -10.25
N PRO A 5 -6.12 -13.64 -9.99
CA PRO A 5 -6.50 -12.67 -9.99
C PRO A 5 -6.72 -11.69 -10.09
N ALA A 6 -6.56 -11.61 -10.56
CA ALA A 6 -6.76 -10.25 -10.88
C ALA A 6 -8.07 -9.73 -10.43
N ALA A 7 -9.01 -10.52 -10.57
CA ALA A 7 -10.32 -10.11 -10.13
C ALA A 7 -10.28 -9.70 -8.67
N ALA A 8 -9.54 -10.42 -7.90
CA ALA A 8 -9.40 -10.09 -6.49
C ALA A 8 -8.81 -8.70 -6.33
N ALA A 9 -7.95 -8.31 -7.24
CA ALA A 9 -7.32 -7.00 -7.16
C ALA A 9 -8.30 -5.87 -7.38
N ALA A 10 -9.50 -6.17 -7.86
CA ALA A 10 -10.49 -5.12 -8.07
C ALA A 10 -11.09 -4.60 -6.77
N GLN A 11 -10.97 -5.36 -5.69
CA GLN A 11 -11.56 -4.95 -4.43
C GLN A 11 -10.57 -4.15 -3.60
N VAL A 12 -11.00 -2.96 -3.18
CA VAL A 12 -10.18 -2.11 -2.34
C VAL A 12 -10.29 -2.56 -0.90
N THR A 13 -9.14 -2.72 -0.25
CA THR A 13 -9.03 -3.05 1.15
C THR A 13 -8.85 -1.75 1.93
N THR A 14 -9.25 -1.70 3.18
CA THR A 14 -8.94 -0.55 4.02
C THR A 14 -7.68 -0.81 4.82
N VAL A 15 -7.05 0.25 5.31
CA VAL A 15 -5.90 0.14 6.20
C VAL A 15 -6.26 -0.71 7.41
N LYS A 16 -7.43 -0.46 7.99
CA LYS A 16 -7.88 -1.20 9.17
C LYS A 16 -7.96 -2.70 8.88
N GLN A 17 -8.51 -3.06 7.72
CA GLN A 17 -8.60 -4.47 7.33
C GLN A 17 -7.21 -5.07 7.09
N ALA A 18 -6.32 -4.30 6.48
CA ALA A 18 -4.97 -4.79 6.21
C ALA A 18 -4.21 -5.06 7.49
N GLN A 19 -4.41 -4.25 8.52
CA GLN A 19 -3.70 -4.41 9.78
C GLN A 19 -4.02 -5.74 10.47
N SER A 20 -5.20 -6.29 10.23
CA SER A 20 -5.59 -7.56 10.84
C SER A 20 -5.58 -8.73 9.86
N ALA A 21 -5.14 -8.51 8.63
CA ALA A 21 -5.07 -9.58 7.65
C ALA A 21 -3.86 -10.47 7.91
N ALA A 22 -3.92 -11.69 7.41
CA ALA A 22 -2.81 -12.63 7.54
C ALA A 22 -1.61 -12.18 6.69
N ASP A 23 -0.44 -12.67 7.07
CA ASP A 23 0.78 -12.43 6.31
C ASP A 23 0.59 -12.87 4.86
N ASP A 24 1.16 -12.11 3.94
CA ASP A 24 1.10 -12.34 2.50
C ASP A 24 -0.29 -12.16 1.88
N THR A 25 -1.26 -11.63 2.61
CA THR A 25 -2.57 -11.37 2.04
C THR A 25 -2.46 -10.26 1.01
N PRO A 26 -2.94 -10.48 -0.23
CA PRO A 26 -2.96 -9.42 -1.24
C PRO A 26 -3.93 -8.32 -0.84
N VAL A 27 -3.52 -7.07 -1.04
CA VAL A 27 -4.36 -5.93 -0.71
C VAL A 27 -4.26 -4.87 -1.79
N VAL A 28 -5.31 -4.07 -1.90
CA VAL A 28 -5.34 -2.87 -2.72
C VAL A 28 -5.81 -1.75 -1.82
N LEU A 29 -4.98 -0.72 -1.65
CA LEU A 29 -5.27 0.38 -0.74
C LEU A 29 -5.35 1.69 -1.51
N GLU A 30 -6.36 2.50 -1.21
CA GLU A 30 -6.51 3.83 -1.82
C GLU A 30 -6.48 4.89 -0.74
N GLY A 31 -5.61 5.86 -0.90
CA GLY A 31 -5.45 6.93 0.07
C GLY A 31 -4.30 7.82 -0.30
N VAL A 32 -3.64 8.37 0.72
CA VAL A 32 -2.54 9.31 0.51
C VAL A 32 -1.30 8.85 1.27
N ILE A 33 -0.14 9.23 0.74
CA ILE A 33 1.12 9.00 1.41
C ILE A 33 1.43 10.27 2.19
N THR A 34 1.45 10.18 3.52
CA THR A 34 1.52 11.37 4.36
C THR A 34 2.95 11.81 4.61
N LYS A 35 3.91 10.87 4.62
CA LYS A 35 5.30 11.24 4.81
C LYS A 35 6.21 10.07 4.45
N ARG A 36 7.46 10.39 4.21
CA ARG A 36 8.51 9.41 4.05
C ARG A 36 9.16 9.16 5.42
N ILE A 37 9.22 7.91 5.82
CA ILE A 37 9.81 7.56 7.11
C ILE A 37 11.33 7.41 6.96
N GLY A 38 11.76 6.79 5.88
CA GLY A 38 13.18 6.62 5.60
C GLY A 38 13.37 5.51 4.59
N GLY A 39 14.42 5.60 3.78
CA GLY A 39 14.67 4.62 2.74
C GLY A 39 13.47 4.48 1.84
N GLU A 40 12.92 3.28 1.78
CA GLU A 40 11.74 2.99 0.96
C GLU A 40 10.47 2.90 1.79
N HIS A 41 10.49 3.33 3.03
CA HIS A 41 9.36 3.25 3.93
C HIS A 41 8.62 4.58 4.00
N TYR A 42 7.29 4.49 3.95
CA TYR A 42 6.41 5.65 3.94
C TYR A 42 5.23 5.40 4.86
N GLU A 43 4.59 6.46 5.31
CA GLU A 43 3.32 6.35 6.01
C GLU A 43 2.18 6.56 5.03
N PHE A 44 1.24 5.64 5.02
CA PHE A 44 0.07 5.68 4.14
C PHE A 44 -1.18 5.79 5.01
N LYS A 45 -2.12 6.60 4.56
CA LYS A 45 -3.32 6.88 5.34
C LYS A 45 -4.56 6.81 4.46
N ASP A 46 -5.61 6.21 4.99
CA ASP A 46 -6.95 6.31 4.41
C ASP A 46 -7.94 6.73 5.52
N ALA A 47 -9.23 6.64 5.23
CA ALA A 47 -10.24 7.08 6.20
C ALA A 47 -10.29 6.20 7.45
N THR A 48 -9.72 5.01 7.41
CA THR A 48 -9.79 4.05 8.52
C THR A 48 -8.56 4.06 9.41
N GLY A 49 -7.45 4.66 8.95
CA GLY A 49 -6.24 4.71 9.76
C GLY A 49 -4.99 4.87 8.91
N SER A 50 -3.85 4.65 9.54
CA SER A 50 -2.53 4.77 8.90
C SER A 50 -1.77 3.47 9.04
N ILE A 51 -0.91 3.18 8.08
CA ILE A 51 -0.06 2.00 8.10
C ILE A 51 1.25 2.33 7.38
N GLN A 52 2.32 1.69 7.79
CA GLN A 52 3.59 1.82 7.10
C GLN A 52 3.57 0.98 5.83
N VAL A 53 4.11 1.53 4.76
CA VAL A 53 4.23 0.81 3.49
C VAL A 53 5.68 0.88 3.02
N GLU A 54 6.10 -0.14 2.30
CA GLU A 54 7.40 -0.16 1.66
C GLU A 54 7.21 -0.09 0.16
N ILE A 55 7.77 0.93 -0.48
CA ILE A 55 7.62 1.16 -1.91
C ILE A 55 9.02 1.25 -2.53
N ASP A 56 9.33 0.27 -3.38
CA ASP A 56 10.59 0.26 -4.10
C ASP A 56 10.63 1.44 -5.06
N ASN A 57 11.81 2.02 -5.23
CA ASN A 57 11.97 3.16 -6.12
C ASN A 57 11.51 2.86 -7.55
N ASP A 58 11.60 1.61 -7.98
CA ASP A 58 11.19 1.21 -9.32
C ASP A 58 9.68 1.09 -9.46
N ASP A 59 8.95 1.08 -8.36
CA ASP A 59 7.49 0.92 -8.40
C ASP A 59 6.74 2.24 -8.53
N TRP A 60 7.46 3.36 -8.44
CA TRP A 60 6.84 4.67 -8.63
C TRP A 60 6.57 4.91 -10.11
N PRO A 61 5.40 5.45 -10.49
CA PRO A 61 5.13 5.76 -11.88
C PRO A 61 6.15 6.78 -12.41
N ALA A 62 6.64 6.55 -13.61
CA ALA A 62 7.59 7.46 -14.24
C ALA A 62 6.97 8.84 -14.41
N GLY A 63 7.71 9.87 -14.02
CA GLY A 63 7.26 11.24 -14.18
C GLY A 63 6.19 11.69 -13.22
N ALA A 64 5.78 10.82 -12.30
CA ALA A 64 4.74 11.19 -11.35
C ALA A 64 5.32 12.08 -10.25
N SER A 65 4.53 13.06 -9.85
CA SER A 65 4.86 13.90 -8.71
C SER A 65 3.84 13.60 -7.62
N VAL A 66 4.29 12.98 -6.54
CA VAL A 66 3.40 12.53 -5.48
C VAL A 66 3.66 13.38 -4.23
N SER A 67 2.61 14.02 -3.76
CA SER A 67 2.66 14.80 -2.52
C SER A 67 1.69 14.19 -1.51
N GLU A 68 1.68 14.74 -0.31
CA GLU A 68 0.77 14.26 0.73
C GLU A 68 -0.71 14.50 0.39
N ASN A 69 -0.99 15.27 -0.65
CA ASN A 69 -2.37 15.50 -1.11
C ASN A 69 -2.72 14.68 -2.34
N THR A 70 -1.79 13.90 -2.85
CA THR A 70 -2.02 13.10 -4.07
C THR A 70 -2.63 11.77 -3.67
N LYS A 71 -3.80 11.47 -4.23
CA LYS A 71 -4.43 10.18 -3.97
C LYS A 71 -3.80 9.11 -4.83
N VAL A 72 -3.47 8.00 -4.21
CA VAL A 72 -2.81 6.88 -4.89
C VAL A 72 -3.53 5.57 -4.56
N ARG A 73 -3.34 4.60 -5.44
CA ARG A 73 -3.74 3.22 -5.20
C ARG A 73 -2.47 2.38 -5.10
N LEU A 74 -2.34 1.66 -4.00
CA LEU A 74 -1.21 0.77 -3.76
C LEU A 74 -1.69 -0.66 -3.84
N THR A 75 -0.99 -1.47 -4.62
CA THR A 75 -1.26 -2.91 -4.70
C THR A 75 -0.06 -3.63 -4.11
N GLY A 76 -0.30 -4.55 -3.22
CA GLY A 76 0.79 -5.29 -2.59
C GLY A 76 0.29 -6.37 -1.66
N GLU A 77 1.12 -6.77 -0.71
CA GLU A 77 0.81 -7.81 0.25
C GLU A 77 1.10 -7.34 1.66
N VAL A 78 0.36 -7.92 2.60
CA VAL A 78 0.57 -7.66 4.02
C VAL A 78 1.84 -8.38 4.47
N ASP A 79 2.70 -7.67 5.18
CA ASP A 79 3.95 -8.21 5.70
C ASP A 79 3.93 -8.09 7.22
N HIS A 80 3.76 -9.22 7.90
CA HIS A 80 3.78 -9.26 9.36
C HIS A 80 5.19 -9.52 9.86
N HIS A 81 5.55 -8.79 10.90
CA HIS A 81 6.84 -8.95 11.55
C HIS A 81 6.62 -9.36 12.99
N LYS A 82 7.53 -10.16 13.53
CA LYS A 82 7.41 -10.61 14.91
C LYS A 82 7.65 -9.49 15.92
N MET A 83 8.55 -8.59 15.58
CA MET A 83 9.05 -7.60 16.54
C MET A 83 8.73 -6.17 16.17
N LYS A 84 7.96 -5.96 15.14
CA LYS A 84 7.57 -4.60 14.75
C LYS A 84 6.22 -4.62 14.06
N ALA A 85 5.70 -3.43 13.81
CA ALA A 85 4.36 -3.28 13.27
C ALA A 85 4.26 -3.91 11.88
N THR A 86 3.05 -4.37 11.56
CA THR A 86 2.71 -4.86 10.24
C THR A 86 2.86 -3.74 9.23
N ASP A 87 3.45 -4.03 8.08
CA ASP A 87 3.50 -3.08 6.98
C ASP A 87 3.03 -3.74 5.70
N ILE A 88 3.00 -2.94 4.63
CA ILE A 88 2.56 -3.42 3.32
C ILE A 88 3.76 -3.37 2.39
N ASP A 89 4.04 -4.50 1.75
CA ASP A 89 5.05 -4.59 0.71
C ASP A 89 4.37 -4.26 -0.61
N VAL A 90 4.63 -3.06 -1.14
CA VAL A 90 3.92 -2.54 -2.29
C VAL A 90 4.58 -3.01 -3.57
N ASP A 91 3.78 -3.56 -4.47
CA ASP A 91 4.25 -4.00 -5.78
C ASP A 91 3.97 -2.98 -6.87
N ARG A 92 2.95 -2.16 -6.69
CA ARG A 92 2.52 -1.23 -7.73
C ARG A 92 1.89 0.01 -7.12
N VAL A 93 2.22 1.16 -7.68
CA VAL A 93 1.65 2.45 -7.29
C VAL A 93 0.95 3.05 -8.49
N GLU A 94 -0.29 3.48 -8.31
CA GLU A 94 -1.03 4.20 -9.33
C GLU A 94 -1.49 5.53 -8.76
N VAL A 95 -1.28 6.60 -9.51
CA VAL A 95 -1.78 7.92 -9.12
C VAL A 95 -3.21 8.04 -9.63
N LEU A 96 -4.15 8.33 -8.72
CA LEU A 96 -5.57 8.36 -9.05
C LEU A 96 -6.05 9.75 -9.45
N GLN A 97 -5.21 10.73 -9.30
CA GLN A 97 -5.65 12.10 -9.43
C GLN A 97 -4.90 12.82 -10.54
#